data_ad3cf87579e0c3faeecdfc9f80838d3a
#
_entry.id   ad3cf87579e0c3faeecdfc9f80838d3a
#
_cell.length_a   1.000
_cell.length_b   1.000
_cell.length_c   1.000
_cell.angle_alpha   90.00
_cell.angle_beta   90.00
_cell.angle_gamma   90.00
#
_symmetry.space_group_name_H-M   'P 1'
#
loop_
_entity.id
_entity.type
_entity.pdbx_description
1 polymer ?
#
loop_
_entity_poly.entity_id
_entity_poly.type
_entity_poly.pdbx_seq_one_letter_code
_entity_poly.pdbx_strand_id
1 'polypeptide(L)'
;MKRLALPLILVALFLGAGGAVAQQPDLNELKAKMQQLEQMMKDLQQQIAAAEQSQTPPGKQVVAAQTPAAQVPTPQVPAEHMGDETRMRDMASTNNDSAPRIGNEPMDRALRGYFRLPGTGTMIKLAGFIKTDVFVDTNQAGSYYGAYVPSSFPSSPQPHTVNATVSARPSRFSTEFLQPVHGGEDTVKGYLEFDFLGNYERTSLRLRQFYAQYKNVLAGQAWSAFADADAFPDTFEFEGPPGMIAMRQPQIRYTQPLNKQNSIGVSVERSGVDTPFSTQYGSPVGSSLWPDLIGFYRFENDLGHLQFAFLSRSVGGVVPNTNVPDLKNHVQGYGGSLSGVWRLGKSRDNIVFQGIIGKGISNYYNDNFGLGSDVGFNARGVLVATPTGSAQGAYQHYWSKIVRSTFSYGYTKINNTAGDPATNYNTSHYATGNIMIQPSVSLVFGAEYIYGSLERKDGFKWVAPRIQASVTYYLNRYPKE
;
A
#
# COMPACT_ATOMS: atom_id res chain seq x y z
N MET A 1 -25.80 18.22 36.35
CA MET A 1 -25.94 19.62 35.95
C MET A 1 -24.59 20.16 35.54
N LYS A 2 -24.39 20.35 34.24
CA LYS A 2 -23.60 21.41 33.60
C LYS A 2 -23.52 21.05 32.12
N ARG A 3 -24.17 21.87 31.34
CA ARG A 3 -24.28 21.77 29.88
C ARG A 3 -22.89 22.05 29.25
N LEU A 4 -22.42 21.19 28.35
CA LEU A 4 -21.36 21.53 27.41
C LEU A 4 -22.01 21.84 26.07
N ALA A 5 -22.03 23.12 25.73
CA ALA A 5 -22.35 23.59 24.40
C ALA A 5 -21.11 23.41 23.51
N LEU A 6 -21.25 22.65 22.41
CA LEU A 6 -20.27 22.61 21.33
C LEU A 6 -20.53 23.79 20.38
N PRO A 7 -19.52 24.55 19.97
CA PRO A 7 -19.70 25.60 18.98
C PRO A 7 -19.68 25.01 17.57
N LEU A 8 -20.79 25.21 16.88
CA LEU A 8 -20.94 25.07 15.43
C LEU A 8 -20.50 26.40 14.79
N ILE A 9 -19.22 26.55 14.48
CA ILE A 9 -18.72 27.62 13.59
C ILE A 9 -17.42 27.10 12.95
N LEU A 10 -17.48 26.74 11.67
CA LEU A 10 -16.48 26.99 10.60
C LEU A 10 -16.80 26.19 9.33
N VAL A 11 -17.84 26.60 8.61
CA VAL A 11 -17.95 26.33 7.16
C VAL A 11 -18.58 27.55 6.51
N ALA A 12 -17.80 28.58 6.33
CA ALA A 12 -18.10 29.65 5.39
C ALA A 12 -16.83 30.48 5.19
N LEU A 13 -16.02 30.11 4.19
CA LEU A 13 -15.07 30.98 3.50
C LEU A 13 -14.23 30.14 2.55
N PHE A 14 -14.71 30.02 1.32
CA PHE A 14 -13.91 29.91 0.10
C PHE A 14 -14.87 29.81 -1.10
N LEU A 15 -15.43 30.96 -1.48
CA LEU A 15 -15.97 31.15 -2.83
C LEU A 15 -15.46 32.52 -3.29
N GLY A 16 -14.48 32.49 -4.15
CA GLY A 16 -14.02 33.68 -4.85
C GLY A 16 -13.08 33.36 -5.99
N ALA A 17 -13.58 33.60 -7.17
CA ALA A 17 -12.90 33.81 -8.45
C ALA A 17 -12.76 32.63 -9.41
N GLY A 18 -13.57 32.66 -10.46
CA GLY A 18 -13.38 31.91 -11.70
C GLY A 18 -14.68 31.79 -12.46
N GLY A 19 -14.99 32.73 -13.37
CA GLY A 19 -16.27 32.82 -14.08
C GLY A 19 -16.58 31.60 -14.96
N ALA A 20 -17.65 30.94 -14.59
CA ALA A 20 -18.54 30.20 -15.49
C ALA A 20 -19.96 30.49 -14.96
N VAL A 21 -20.86 30.91 -15.83
CA VAL A 21 -22.25 31.19 -15.50
C VAL A 21 -22.90 29.89 -15.00
N ALA A 22 -22.86 29.68 -13.68
CA ALA A 22 -23.64 28.65 -13.03
C ALA A 22 -24.97 29.33 -12.63
N GLN A 23 -26.08 28.75 -13.09
CA GLN A 23 -27.41 29.08 -12.61
C GLN A 23 -27.39 29.04 -11.07
N GLN A 24 -27.77 30.16 -10.44
CA GLN A 24 -27.97 30.22 -9.00
C GLN A 24 -29.03 29.18 -8.62
N PRO A 25 -28.75 28.28 -7.65
CA PRO A 25 -29.79 27.39 -7.15
C PRO A 25 -30.92 28.23 -6.56
N ASP A 26 -32.15 27.90 -6.92
CA ASP A 26 -33.34 28.59 -6.44
C ASP A 26 -33.38 28.48 -4.90
N LEU A 27 -33.35 29.62 -4.23
CA LEU A 27 -33.39 29.73 -2.76
C LEU A 27 -34.59 28.99 -2.16
N ASN A 28 -35.67 28.88 -2.93
CA ASN A 28 -36.89 28.17 -2.53
C ASN A 28 -36.68 26.65 -2.58
N GLU A 29 -35.94 26.15 -3.58
CA GLU A 29 -35.57 24.73 -3.64
C GLU A 29 -34.65 24.30 -2.50
N LEU A 30 -33.70 25.18 -2.12
CA LEU A 30 -32.82 24.95 -0.98
C LEU A 30 -33.58 24.92 0.34
N LYS A 31 -34.54 25.83 0.52
CA LYS A 31 -35.45 25.88 1.71
C LYS A 31 -36.33 24.64 1.79
N ALA A 32 -36.85 24.17 0.67
CA ALA A 32 -37.65 22.93 0.60
C ALA A 32 -36.84 21.70 1.00
N LYS A 33 -35.60 21.60 0.51
CA LYS A 33 -34.68 20.51 0.91
C LYS A 33 -34.27 20.55 2.36
N MET A 34 -34.09 21.75 2.95
CA MET A 34 -33.84 21.90 4.39
C MET A 34 -35.04 21.43 5.23
N GLN A 35 -36.26 21.81 4.87
CA GLN A 35 -37.47 21.36 5.56
C GLN A 35 -37.64 19.84 5.48
N GLN A 36 -37.32 19.23 4.34
CA GLN A 36 -37.35 17.77 4.15
C GLN A 36 -36.31 17.06 5.02
N LEU A 37 -35.13 17.62 5.19
CA LEU A 37 -34.08 17.11 6.08
C LEU A 37 -34.47 17.22 7.56
N GLU A 38 -35.09 18.34 7.96
CA GLU A 38 -35.60 18.52 9.33
C GLU A 38 -36.71 17.52 9.65
N GLN A 39 -37.59 17.23 8.72
CA GLN A 39 -38.63 16.22 8.89
C GLN A 39 -38.03 14.81 9.04
N MET A 40 -37.07 14.44 8.18
CA MET A 40 -36.39 13.15 8.30
C MET A 40 -35.64 12.99 9.63
N MET A 41 -35.02 14.04 10.13
CA MET A 41 -34.37 13.99 11.46
C MET A 41 -35.39 13.77 12.59
N LYS A 42 -36.56 14.38 12.49
CA LYS A 42 -37.64 14.20 13.48
C LYS A 42 -38.19 12.80 13.48
N ASP A 43 -38.37 12.20 12.29
CA ASP A 43 -38.86 10.84 12.14
C ASP A 43 -37.82 9.83 12.66
N LEU A 44 -36.53 10.05 12.42
CA LEU A 44 -35.45 9.23 12.99
C LEU A 44 -35.38 9.31 14.52
N GLN A 45 -35.57 10.49 15.10
CA GLN A 45 -35.63 10.65 16.55
C GLN A 45 -36.82 9.90 17.17
N GLN A 46 -37.98 9.89 16.49
CA GLN A 46 -39.14 9.11 16.94
C GLN A 46 -38.90 7.61 16.86
N GLN A 47 -38.22 7.14 15.81
CA GLN A 47 -37.86 5.72 15.67
C GLN A 47 -36.87 5.27 16.75
N ILE A 48 -35.89 6.11 17.10
CA ILE A 48 -34.94 5.82 18.18
C ILE A 48 -35.68 5.77 19.52
N ALA A 49 -36.56 6.72 19.83
CA ALA A 49 -37.34 6.73 21.06
C ALA A 49 -38.31 5.53 21.18
N ALA A 50 -38.90 5.09 20.08
CA ALA A 50 -39.72 3.87 20.02
C ALA A 50 -38.90 2.60 20.22
N ALA A 51 -37.69 2.52 19.67
CA ALA A 51 -36.78 1.41 19.87
C ALA A 51 -36.25 1.31 21.32
N GLU A 52 -35.99 2.46 21.97
CA GLU A 52 -35.59 2.51 23.38
C GLU A 52 -36.71 2.09 24.33
N GLN A 53 -37.95 2.41 24.01
CA GLN A 53 -39.13 1.98 24.82
C GLN A 53 -39.44 0.48 24.66
N SER A 54 -39.04 -0.15 23.57
CA SER A 54 -39.26 -1.58 23.33
C SER A 54 -38.21 -2.49 23.98
N GLN A 55 -37.17 -1.95 24.60
CA GLN A 55 -36.08 -2.71 25.23
C GLN A 55 -36.14 -2.80 26.76
N THR A 56 -37.28 -2.55 27.41
CA THR A 56 -37.41 -2.77 28.84
C THR A 56 -38.11 -4.12 29.12
N PRO A 57 -37.37 -5.18 29.50
CA PRO A 57 -38.01 -6.43 29.99
C PRO A 57 -38.42 -6.28 31.44
N PRO A 58 -39.53 -6.88 31.85
CA PRO A 58 -39.98 -6.89 33.27
C PRO A 58 -39.05 -7.78 34.11
N GLY A 59 -38.66 -7.29 35.25
CA GLY A 59 -37.73 -7.89 36.19
C GLY A 59 -38.09 -9.34 36.55
N LYS A 60 -37.08 -10.21 36.40
CA LYS A 60 -37.01 -11.46 37.19
C LYS A 60 -35.61 -11.50 37.83
N GLN A 61 -35.63 -11.48 39.16
CA GLN A 61 -34.48 -11.89 39.96
C GLN A 61 -34.09 -13.32 39.56
N VAL A 62 -32.87 -13.48 39.07
CA VAL A 62 -32.25 -14.79 38.95
C VAL A 62 -31.06 -14.81 39.87
N VAL A 63 -31.13 -15.68 40.86
CA VAL A 63 -30.10 -16.08 41.80
C VAL A 63 -28.85 -16.46 41.00
N ALA A 64 -27.72 -15.86 41.33
CA ALA A 64 -26.42 -16.17 40.73
C ALA A 64 -25.99 -17.61 41.14
N ALA A 65 -26.18 -18.57 40.24
CA ALA A 65 -25.40 -19.80 40.27
C ALA A 65 -24.10 -19.55 39.57
N GLN A 66 -23.01 -19.50 40.33
CA GLN A 66 -21.66 -19.48 39.81
C GLN A 66 -21.33 -20.84 39.18
N THR A 67 -21.47 -20.94 37.87
CA THR A 67 -20.85 -22.05 37.12
C THR A 67 -19.39 -21.60 36.85
N PRO A 68 -18.38 -22.48 37.14
CA PRO A 68 -17.00 -22.15 36.85
C PRO A 68 -16.85 -21.91 35.34
N ALA A 69 -16.34 -20.78 34.96
CA ALA A 69 -15.96 -20.48 33.58
C ALA A 69 -14.94 -21.56 33.15
N ALA A 70 -15.36 -22.40 32.21
CA ALA A 70 -14.42 -23.28 31.52
C ALA A 70 -13.32 -22.36 30.90
N GLN A 71 -12.12 -22.51 31.37
CA GLN A 71 -10.93 -21.89 30.78
C GLN A 71 -10.81 -22.47 29.36
N VAL A 72 -11.14 -21.64 28.38
CA VAL A 72 -10.78 -21.92 27.00
C VAL A 72 -9.25 -21.97 26.96
N PRO A 73 -8.63 -23.05 26.46
CA PRO A 73 -7.18 -23.13 26.38
C PRO A 73 -6.67 -21.95 25.59
N THR A 74 -5.86 -21.13 26.21
CA THR A 74 -5.07 -20.10 25.49
C THR A 74 -4.17 -20.86 24.52
N PRO A 75 -4.13 -20.50 23.23
CA PRO A 75 -3.19 -21.12 22.32
C PRO A 75 -1.78 -20.96 22.88
N GLN A 76 -1.17 -22.04 23.34
CA GLN A 76 0.22 -22.04 23.74
C GLN A 76 1.07 -21.96 22.48
N VAL A 77 1.56 -20.78 22.19
CA VAL A 77 2.60 -20.56 21.18
C VAL A 77 3.94 -21.01 21.78
N PRO A 78 4.72 -21.86 21.12
CA PRO A 78 6.04 -22.29 21.62
C PRO A 78 6.95 -21.06 21.81
N ALA A 79 7.52 -20.94 23.02
CA ALA A 79 8.24 -19.74 23.47
C ALA A 79 9.67 -19.55 22.90
N GLU A 80 10.12 -20.37 21.94
CA GLU A 80 11.55 -20.53 21.68
C GLU A 80 12.18 -19.67 20.56
N HIS A 81 11.48 -18.73 19.92
CA HIS A 81 12.06 -17.93 18.82
C HIS A 81 11.88 -16.43 18.93
N MET A 82 12.04 -15.86 20.12
CA MET A 82 11.65 -14.48 20.41
C MET A 82 12.75 -13.41 20.34
N GLY A 83 14.00 -13.74 20.05
CA GLY A 83 15.10 -12.79 20.32
C GLY A 83 15.25 -11.65 19.32
N ASP A 84 15.20 -11.91 18.02
CA ASP A 84 15.77 -10.98 17.03
C ASP A 84 14.86 -10.55 15.85
N GLU A 85 13.89 -11.34 15.46
CA GLU A 85 12.92 -10.94 14.43
C GLU A 85 12.17 -9.64 14.76
N THR A 86 12.00 -9.41 16.07
CA THR A 86 11.32 -8.24 16.59
C THR A 86 12.13 -6.97 16.41
N ARG A 87 13.44 -7.03 16.42
CA ARG A 87 14.33 -5.86 16.27
C ARG A 87 14.38 -5.34 14.84
N MET A 88 14.27 -6.20 13.85
CA MET A 88 14.26 -5.79 12.44
C MET A 88 12.92 -5.18 12.02
N ARG A 89 11.82 -5.67 12.58
CA ARG A 89 10.49 -5.06 12.37
C ARG A 89 10.39 -3.63 12.88
N ASP A 90 11.16 -3.27 13.93
CA ASP A 90 11.20 -1.90 14.45
C ASP A 90 12.00 -0.94 13.56
N MET A 91 12.75 -1.48 12.62
CA MET A 91 13.66 -0.72 11.77
C MET A 91 13.08 -0.43 10.38
N ALA A 92 12.01 -1.10 10.02
CA ALA A 92 11.46 -1.04 8.69
C ALA A 92 10.25 -0.10 8.60
N SER A 93 9.90 0.26 7.36
CA SER A 93 8.79 1.15 7.04
C SER A 93 7.45 0.61 7.52
N THR A 94 6.43 1.47 7.57
CA THR A 94 5.04 1.10 7.91
C THR A 94 4.46 -0.02 7.04
N ASN A 95 5.10 -0.34 5.91
CA ASN A 95 4.71 -1.44 5.04
C ASN A 95 5.04 -2.82 5.61
N ASN A 96 6.04 -2.92 6.50
CA ASN A 96 6.41 -4.20 7.13
C ASN A 96 5.32 -4.75 8.03
N ASP A 97 4.61 -3.88 8.75
CA ASP A 97 3.52 -4.30 9.62
C ASP A 97 2.38 -4.95 8.83
N SER A 98 2.28 -4.65 7.54
CA SER A 98 1.25 -5.17 6.65
C SER A 98 1.71 -6.34 5.77
N ALA A 99 2.99 -6.73 5.85
CA ALA A 99 3.49 -7.87 5.07
C ALA A 99 2.92 -9.19 5.61
N PRO A 100 2.43 -10.10 4.73
CA PRO A 100 1.98 -11.41 5.15
C PRO A 100 3.13 -12.22 5.76
N ARG A 101 2.90 -12.80 6.92
CA ARG A 101 3.89 -13.61 7.64
C ARG A 101 3.60 -15.09 7.50
N ILE A 102 4.65 -15.90 7.48
CA ILE A 102 4.56 -17.36 7.48
C ILE A 102 4.12 -17.83 8.87
N GLY A 103 3.35 -18.91 8.94
CA GLY A 103 3.08 -19.63 10.18
C GLY A 103 1.88 -19.17 10.98
N ASN A 104 1.05 -18.27 10.49
CA ASN A 104 -0.15 -17.76 11.18
C ASN A 104 0.14 -17.10 12.53
N GLU A 105 1.37 -16.68 12.78
CA GLU A 105 1.68 -15.97 13.99
C GLU A 105 0.92 -14.64 14.04
N PRO A 106 0.26 -14.32 15.17
CA PRO A 106 -0.31 -13.00 15.38
C PRO A 106 0.76 -11.94 15.23
N MET A 107 0.44 -10.80 14.62
CA MET A 107 1.37 -9.66 14.56
C MET A 107 1.72 -9.15 15.98
N ASP A 108 0.87 -9.41 16.93
CA ASP A 108 1.09 -9.16 18.35
C ASP A 108 1.08 -10.48 19.13
N ARG A 109 2.25 -10.97 19.52
CA ARG A 109 2.44 -12.25 20.22
C ARG A 109 1.73 -12.32 21.58
N ALA A 110 1.60 -11.18 22.25
CA ALA A 110 0.93 -11.09 23.54
C ALA A 110 -0.60 -10.91 23.40
N LEU A 111 -1.14 -10.95 22.16
CA LEU A 111 -2.52 -10.59 21.86
C LEU A 111 -2.92 -9.21 22.40
N ARG A 112 -1.95 -8.32 22.60
CA ARG A 112 -2.18 -6.96 23.05
C ARG A 112 -2.95 -6.19 21.98
N GLY A 113 -3.94 -5.45 22.45
CA GLY A 113 -4.81 -4.68 21.54
C GLY A 113 -5.88 -5.49 20.85
N TYR A 114 -5.93 -6.80 21.07
CA TYR A 114 -7.07 -7.60 20.64
C TYR A 114 -8.20 -7.53 21.65
N PHE A 115 -9.41 -7.52 21.14
CA PHE A 115 -10.63 -7.71 21.90
C PHE A 115 -11.46 -8.84 21.29
N ARG A 116 -12.17 -9.55 22.13
CA ARG A 116 -13.03 -10.65 21.70
C ARG A 116 -14.37 -10.12 21.19
N LEU A 117 -14.81 -10.58 20.02
CA LEU A 117 -16.15 -10.28 19.54
C LEU A 117 -17.17 -11.02 20.40
N PRO A 118 -18.13 -10.33 21.07
CA PRO A 118 -19.11 -10.95 21.96
C PRO A 118 -19.88 -12.09 21.28
N GLY A 119 -20.08 -13.19 22.00
CA GLY A 119 -20.80 -14.37 21.49
C GLY A 119 -20.01 -15.25 20.53
N THR A 120 -18.75 -14.92 20.24
CA THR A 120 -17.89 -15.70 19.32
C THR A 120 -16.53 -16.00 19.93
N GLY A 121 -15.73 -16.84 19.27
CA GLY A 121 -14.30 -17.04 19.56
C GLY A 121 -13.37 -16.06 18.86
N THR A 122 -13.90 -15.20 18.01
CA THR A 122 -13.10 -14.30 17.16
C THR A 122 -12.45 -13.21 17.97
N MET A 123 -11.15 -13.02 17.78
CA MET A 123 -10.36 -11.90 18.31
C MET A 123 -10.15 -10.87 17.20
N ILE A 124 -10.32 -9.58 17.51
CA ILE A 124 -10.18 -8.48 16.55
C ILE A 124 -9.16 -7.50 17.10
N LYS A 125 -8.26 -7.03 16.23
CA LYS A 125 -7.34 -5.93 16.51
C LYS A 125 -7.54 -4.82 15.48
N LEU A 126 -7.82 -3.62 15.95
CA LEU A 126 -7.85 -2.42 15.13
C LEU A 126 -6.47 -1.74 15.23
N ALA A 127 -5.88 -1.41 14.10
CA ALA A 127 -4.58 -0.78 14.01
C ALA A 127 -4.52 0.20 12.83
N GLY A 128 -3.33 0.71 12.55
CA GLY A 128 -3.09 1.66 11.50
C GLY A 128 -2.40 2.90 11.98
N PHE A 129 -2.50 3.98 11.22
CA PHE A 129 -1.91 5.27 11.60
C PHE A 129 -2.67 6.44 10.99
N ILE A 130 -2.62 7.57 11.68
CA ILE A 130 -3.03 8.87 11.17
C ILE A 130 -1.75 9.61 10.77
N LYS A 131 -1.67 10.05 9.51
CA LYS A 131 -0.51 10.74 8.96
C LYS A 131 -0.92 12.06 8.35
N THR A 132 -0.15 13.10 8.64
CA THR A 132 -0.29 14.40 8.01
C THR A 132 1.06 14.81 7.42
N ASP A 133 1.04 15.12 6.13
CA ASP A 133 2.17 15.60 5.36
C ASP A 133 1.98 17.07 4.99
N VAL A 134 3.02 17.85 5.12
CA VAL A 134 3.14 19.18 4.53
C VAL A 134 4.31 19.11 3.55
N PHE A 135 4.07 19.41 2.29
CA PHE A 135 5.15 19.35 1.30
C PHE A 135 5.11 20.53 0.33
N VAL A 136 6.29 20.84 -0.16
CA VAL A 136 6.52 21.87 -1.15
C VAL A 136 7.28 21.25 -2.32
N ASP A 137 6.64 21.21 -3.47
CA ASP A 137 7.26 20.86 -4.74
C ASP A 137 7.82 22.14 -5.37
N THR A 138 9.10 22.14 -5.66
CA THR A 138 9.76 23.32 -6.27
C THR A 138 9.54 23.41 -7.77
N ASN A 139 8.91 22.38 -8.36
CA ASN A 139 8.42 22.30 -9.72
C ASN A 139 7.23 21.34 -9.77
N GLN A 140 6.52 21.26 -10.88
CA GLN A 140 5.40 20.32 -11.01
C GLN A 140 5.86 18.87 -10.84
N ALA A 141 5.35 18.20 -9.81
CA ALA A 141 5.66 16.81 -9.45
C ALA A 141 4.52 15.82 -9.79
N GLY A 142 3.68 16.17 -10.75
CA GLY A 142 2.55 15.35 -11.21
C GLY A 142 1.34 15.41 -10.29
N SER A 143 1.35 14.66 -9.21
CA SER A 143 0.21 14.61 -8.28
C SER A 143 0.24 15.73 -7.25
N TYR A 144 -0.80 16.57 -7.23
CA TYR A 144 -0.96 17.63 -6.24
C TYR A 144 -1.32 17.12 -4.82
N TYR A 145 -1.57 15.82 -4.64
CA TYR A 145 -2.23 15.32 -3.43
C TYR A 145 -1.45 14.29 -2.62
N GLY A 146 -0.16 14.17 -2.83
CA GLY A 146 0.68 13.47 -1.88
C GLY A 146 1.66 12.44 -2.43
N ALA A 147 1.27 11.61 -3.38
CA ALA A 147 2.20 10.64 -3.97
C ALA A 147 3.25 11.33 -4.84
N TYR A 148 4.51 10.98 -4.66
CA TYR A 148 5.61 11.50 -5.45
C TYR A 148 6.16 10.41 -6.36
N VAL A 149 5.65 10.40 -7.59
CA VAL A 149 5.92 9.35 -8.58
C VAL A 149 6.59 9.99 -9.80
N PRO A 150 7.90 9.80 -10.02
CA PRO A 150 8.62 10.45 -11.13
C PRO A 150 8.01 10.21 -12.51
N SER A 151 7.44 9.03 -12.76
CA SER A 151 6.77 8.74 -14.04
C SER A 151 5.52 9.59 -14.29
N SER A 152 4.93 10.16 -13.24
CA SER A 152 3.77 11.06 -13.34
C SER A 152 4.14 12.54 -13.57
N PHE A 153 5.41 12.86 -13.63
CA PHE A 153 5.87 14.20 -13.91
C PHE A 153 5.44 14.67 -15.30
N PRO A 154 5.34 15.99 -15.54
CA PRO A 154 5.00 16.49 -16.85
C PRO A 154 5.83 15.87 -17.97
N SER A 155 5.16 15.36 -18.99
CA SER A 155 5.78 14.75 -20.17
C SER A 155 6.00 15.76 -21.31
N SER A 156 5.83 17.06 -21.06
CA SER A 156 6.08 18.15 -21.98
C SER A 156 6.54 19.39 -21.21
N PRO A 157 7.23 20.33 -21.84
CA PRO A 157 7.62 21.59 -21.18
C PRO A 157 6.42 22.28 -20.53
N GLN A 158 6.54 22.60 -19.26
CA GLN A 158 5.55 23.33 -18.49
C GLN A 158 6.21 24.52 -17.79
N PRO A 159 5.46 25.59 -17.45
CA PRO A 159 5.96 26.65 -16.60
C PRO A 159 6.43 26.08 -15.24
N HIS A 160 7.51 26.61 -14.73
CA HIS A 160 7.94 26.32 -13.37
C HIS A 160 6.88 26.82 -12.38
N THR A 161 6.40 25.93 -11.55
CA THR A 161 5.36 26.23 -10.56
C THR A 161 5.74 25.62 -9.23
N VAL A 162 5.82 26.45 -8.19
CA VAL A 162 5.94 25.97 -6.81
C VAL A 162 4.55 25.61 -6.30
N ASN A 163 4.43 24.42 -5.73
CA ASN A 163 3.18 23.96 -5.14
C ASN A 163 3.39 23.56 -3.69
N ALA A 164 2.64 24.17 -2.78
CA ALA A 164 2.65 23.84 -1.36
C ALA A 164 1.30 23.22 -0.99
N THR A 165 1.33 22.08 -0.31
CA THR A 165 0.12 21.29 0.01
C THR A 165 0.21 20.65 1.38
N VAL A 166 -0.96 20.46 2.00
CA VAL A 166 -1.15 19.65 3.20
C VAL A 166 -2.03 18.47 2.85
N SER A 167 -1.64 17.26 3.26
CA SER A 167 -2.37 16.03 2.96
C SER A 167 -2.41 15.09 4.16
N ALA A 168 -3.60 14.54 4.45
CA ALA A 168 -3.77 13.45 5.40
C ALA A 168 -4.16 12.13 4.72
N ARG A 169 -4.16 12.09 3.40
CA ARG A 169 -4.58 10.93 2.58
C ARG A 169 -3.74 9.67 2.78
N PRO A 170 -2.44 9.73 3.13
CA PRO A 170 -1.66 8.53 3.44
C PRO A 170 -2.06 7.84 4.74
N SER A 171 -2.96 8.43 5.55
CA SER A 171 -3.50 7.76 6.74
C SER A 171 -4.07 6.38 6.38
N ARG A 172 -3.85 5.41 7.26
CA ARG A 172 -4.16 4.01 7.00
C ARG A 172 -4.87 3.39 8.19
N PHE A 173 -5.83 2.51 7.89
CA PHE A 173 -6.50 1.69 8.90
C PHE A 173 -6.38 0.24 8.52
N SER A 174 -6.19 -0.60 9.53
CA SER A 174 -6.14 -2.05 9.37
C SER A 174 -6.91 -2.74 10.49
N THR A 175 -7.42 -3.92 10.16
CA THR A 175 -8.08 -4.80 11.10
C THR A 175 -7.54 -6.21 10.90
N GLU A 176 -7.11 -6.83 12.00
CA GLU A 176 -6.71 -8.23 12.04
C GLU A 176 -7.78 -9.04 12.75
N PHE A 177 -8.12 -10.20 12.20
CA PHE A 177 -9.09 -11.13 12.74
C PHE A 177 -8.40 -12.47 13.00
N LEU A 178 -8.57 -13.01 14.20
CA LEU A 178 -8.11 -14.34 14.55
C LEU A 178 -9.35 -15.17 14.89
N GLN A 179 -9.67 -16.15 14.04
CA GLN A 179 -10.79 -17.05 14.23
C GLN A 179 -10.28 -18.43 14.60
N PRO A 180 -10.49 -18.89 15.86
CA PRO A 180 -10.22 -20.27 16.23
C PRO A 180 -11.09 -21.23 15.44
N VAL A 181 -10.51 -22.31 14.97
CA VAL A 181 -11.19 -23.43 14.27
C VAL A 181 -10.76 -24.76 14.89
N HIS A 182 -11.45 -25.85 14.56
CA HIS A 182 -11.17 -27.18 15.11
C HIS A 182 -11.10 -27.19 16.65
N GLY A 183 -12.08 -26.56 17.33
CA GLY A 183 -12.11 -26.50 18.79
C GLY A 183 -11.03 -25.61 19.43
N GLY A 184 -10.32 -24.81 18.65
CA GLY A 184 -9.22 -23.92 19.10
C GLY A 184 -7.82 -24.45 18.83
N GLU A 185 -7.69 -25.63 18.21
CA GLU A 185 -6.38 -26.20 17.85
C GLU A 185 -5.69 -25.42 16.75
N ASP A 186 -6.47 -24.80 15.83
CA ASP A 186 -5.99 -24.02 14.71
C ASP A 186 -6.63 -22.62 14.72
N THR A 187 -6.01 -21.70 13.99
CA THR A 187 -6.52 -20.33 13.82
C THR A 187 -6.50 -19.93 12.35
N VAL A 188 -7.61 -19.40 11.86
CA VAL A 188 -7.66 -18.66 10.59
C VAL A 188 -7.38 -17.19 10.91
N LYS A 189 -6.40 -16.61 10.25
CA LYS A 189 -6.11 -15.17 10.30
C LYS A 189 -6.77 -14.47 9.13
N GLY A 190 -7.53 -13.40 9.40
CA GLY A 190 -8.02 -12.47 8.41
C GLY A 190 -7.30 -11.13 8.57
N TYR A 191 -7.08 -10.42 7.47
CA TYR A 191 -6.48 -9.09 7.48
C TYR A 191 -7.19 -8.17 6.48
N LEU A 192 -7.54 -6.98 6.92
CA LEU A 192 -8.12 -5.91 6.10
C LEU A 192 -7.31 -4.64 6.29
N GLU A 193 -6.92 -3.99 5.20
CA GLU A 193 -6.21 -2.71 5.21
C GLU A 193 -6.71 -1.79 4.11
N PHE A 194 -6.90 -0.50 4.45
CA PHE A 194 -7.26 0.54 3.50
C PHE A 194 -6.61 1.88 3.84
N ASP A 195 -6.45 2.72 2.82
CA ASP A 195 -6.01 4.12 2.92
C ASP A 195 -6.95 5.04 2.11
N PHE A 196 -6.60 6.33 1.98
CA PHE A 196 -7.44 7.32 1.30
C PHE A 196 -6.84 7.80 -0.03
N LEU A 197 -5.98 6.99 -0.65
CA LEU A 197 -5.32 7.29 -1.92
C LEU A 197 -5.99 6.61 -3.13
N GLY A 198 -7.30 6.31 -3.06
CA GLY A 198 -8.02 5.58 -4.11
C GLY A 198 -8.20 6.34 -5.42
N ASN A 199 -8.11 7.66 -5.40
CA ASN A 199 -8.14 8.52 -6.59
C ASN A 199 -7.08 9.60 -6.46
N TYR A 200 -6.40 9.94 -7.55
CA TYR A 200 -5.35 10.97 -7.54
C TYR A 200 -5.90 12.38 -7.26
N GLU A 201 -7.13 12.66 -7.64
CA GLU A 201 -7.74 13.99 -7.52
C GLU A 201 -8.54 14.21 -6.24
N ARG A 202 -9.00 13.15 -5.58
CA ARG A 202 -9.92 13.23 -4.44
C ARG A 202 -9.52 12.29 -3.32
N THR A 203 -9.89 12.65 -2.09
CA THR A 203 -9.80 11.73 -0.96
C THR A 203 -10.84 10.63 -1.15
N SER A 204 -10.39 9.41 -1.41
CA SER A 204 -11.25 8.24 -1.59
C SER A 204 -10.59 6.99 -1.03
N LEU A 205 -11.41 6.08 -0.52
CA LEU A 205 -10.93 4.81 0.03
C LEU A 205 -10.25 3.98 -1.05
N ARG A 206 -9.10 3.39 -0.68
CA ARG A 206 -8.39 2.38 -1.48
C ARG A 206 -8.22 1.13 -0.65
N LEU A 207 -8.82 0.02 -1.09
CA LEU A 207 -8.53 -1.29 -0.54
C LEU A 207 -7.08 -1.65 -0.85
N ARG A 208 -6.30 -1.85 0.19
CA ARG A 208 -4.89 -2.24 0.07
C ARG A 208 -4.75 -3.75 0.13
N GLN A 209 -5.17 -4.35 1.23
CA GLN A 209 -5.11 -5.78 1.45
C GLN A 209 -6.43 -6.27 2.04
N PHE A 210 -6.85 -7.44 1.62
CA PHE A 210 -7.97 -8.17 2.19
C PHE A 210 -7.78 -9.66 1.89
N TYR A 211 -7.30 -10.40 2.88
CA TYR A 211 -6.99 -11.81 2.71
C TYR A 211 -7.30 -12.62 3.97
N ALA A 212 -7.42 -13.91 3.78
CA ALA A 212 -7.41 -14.90 4.86
C ALA A 212 -6.18 -15.79 4.72
N GLN A 213 -5.65 -16.23 5.86
CA GLN A 213 -4.53 -17.16 5.93
C GLN A 213 -4.89 -18.31 6.89
N TYR A 214 -4.70 -19.52 6.41
CA TYR A 214 -4.82 -20.72 7.21
C TYR A 214 -3.58 -21.58 7.02
N LYS A 215 -2.81 -21.78 8.09
CA LYS A 215 -1.49 -22.46 8.01
C LYS A 215 -0.62 -21.83 6.91
N ASN A 216 -0.20 -22.62 5.98
CA ASN A 216 0.70 -22.24 4.91
C ASN A 216 0.00 -21.62 3.68
N VAL A 217 -1.34 -21.55 3.69
CA VAL A 217 -2.13 -21.05 2.55
C VAL A 217 -2.68 -19.67 2.86
N LEU A 218 -2.45 -18.73 1.96
CA LEU A 218 -3.06 -17.41 1.94
C LEU A 218 -3.94 -17.29 0.70
N ALA A 219 -5.15 -16.75 0.86
CA ALA A 219 -6.05 -16.44 -0.24
C ALA A 219 -6.68 -15.06 -0.06
N GLY A 220 -6.70 -14.27 -1.13
CA GLY A 220 -7.24 -12.90 -1.15
C GLY A 220 -6.28 -11.90 -1.77
N GLN A 221 -6.53 -10.60 -1.55
CA GLN A 221 -5.66 -9.52 -2.02
C GLN A 221 -4.59 -9.20 -0.97
N ALA A 222 -3.34 -9.41 -1.32
CA ALA A 222 -2.18 -9.13 -0.47
C ALA A 222 -1.01 -8.62 -1.31
N TRP A 223 0.11 -8.27 -0.67
CA TRP A 223 1.35 -8.04 -1.39
C TRP A 223 1.68 -9.24 -2.27
N SER A 224 2.01 -8.98 -3.54
CA SER A 224 2.47 -10.02 -4.46
C SER A 224 3.62 -10.83 -3.84
N ALA A 225 3.70 -12.11 -4.14
CA ALA A 225 4.84 -12.93 -3.74
C ALA A 225 6.15 -12.53 -4.45
N PHE A 226 6.06 -11.73 -5.52
CA PHE A 226 7.21 -11.11 -6.17
C PHE A 226 7.73 -9.89 -5.40
N ALA A 227 6.90 -9.28 -4.54
CA ALA A 227 7.26 -8.16 -3.68
C ALA A 227 7.93 -8.63 -2.38
N ASP A 228 8.85 -7.83 -1.88
CA ASP A 228 9.43 -7.94 -0.55
C ASP A 228 9.15 -6.64 0.21
N ALA A 229 8.01 -6.60 0.90
CA ALA A 229 7.60 -5.41 1.63
C ALA A 229 8.50 -5.09 2.84
N ASP A 230 9.28 -6.07 3.31
CA ASP A 230 10.27 -5.87 4.35
C ASP A 230 11.50 -5.09 3.85
N ALA A 231 11.76 -5.12 2.54
CA ALA A 231 12.87 -4.42 1.89
C ALA A 231 12.48 -3.03 1.34
N PHE A 232 11.46 -2.38 1.90
CA PHE A 232 11.11 -1.01 1.57
C PHE A 232 11.87 -0.04 2.48
N PRO A 233 12.47 1.04 1.94
CA PRO A 233 13.16 2.03 2.76
C PRO A 233 12.19 2.80 3.65
N ASP A 234 12.68 3.26 4.80
CA ASP A 234 11.91 4.06 5.75
C ASP A 234 11.89 5.53 5.29
N THR A 235 10.87 5.91 4.53
CA THR A 235 10.67 7.26 3.97
C THR A 235 9.37 7.87 4.50
N PHE A 236 9.31 9.20 4.57
CA PHE A 236 8.03 9.89 4.82
C PHE A 236 7.17 9.93 3.56
N GLU A 237 7.80 10.04 2.39
CA GLU A 237 7.07 9.93 1.14
C GLU A 237 6.53 8.51 0.99
N PHE A 238 5.28 8.41 0.57
CA PHE A 238 4.47 7.19 0.70
C PHE A 238 4.80 6.13 -0.36
N GLU A 239 5.11 6.53 -1.60
CA GLU A 239 5.39 5.60 -2.70
C GLU A 239 6.82 5.08 -2.67
N GLY A 240 7.76 5.85 -2.11
CA GLY A 240 9.17 5.51 -2.04
C GLY A 240 9.90 5.56 -3.39
N PRO A 241 11.17 5.15 -3.42
CA PRO A 241 11.97 5.21 -4.64
C PRO A 241 11.45 4.28 -5.74
N PRO A 242 11.55 4.66 -7.02
CA PRO A 242 11.33 3.74 -8.13
C PRO A 242 12.26 2.53 -8.04
N GLY A 243 11.82 1.42 -8.61
CA GLY A 243 12.60 0.19 -8.55
C GLY A 243 12.17 -0.76 -7.44
N MET A 244 11.10 -0.45 -6.74
CA MET A 244 10.46 -1.38 -5.82
C MET A 244 9.31 -2.12 -6.52
N ILE A 245 9.07 -3.36 -6.09
CA ILE A 245 7.83 -4.05 -6.42
C ILE A 245 6.81 -3.73 -5.34
N ALA A 246 5.85 -2.86 -5.66
CA ALA A 246 4.82 -2.43 -4.72
C ALA A 246 3.40 -2.85 -5.15
N MET A 247 3.29 -4.02 -5.77
CA MET A 247 2.04 -4.57 -6.26
C MET A 247 1.30 -5.37 -5.17
N ARG A 248 0.03 -5.08 -5.01
CA ARG A 248 -0.93 -5.86 -4.21
C ARG A 248 -2.04 -6.33 -5.12
N GLN A 249 -2.29 -7.64 -5.13
CA GLN A 249 -3.27 -8.22 -6.04
C GLN A 249 -3.91 -9.49 -5.48
N PRO A 250 -5.10 -9.88 -5.96
CA PRO A 250 -5.72 -11.14 -5.63
C PRO A 250 -4.82 -12.32 -5.97
N GLN A 251 -4.69 -13.25 -5.02
CA GLN A 251 -3.78 -14.38 -5.14
C GLN A 251 -4.21 -15.55 -4.27
N ILE A 252 -3.70 -16.72 -4.61
CA ILE A 252 -3.58 -17.88 -3.73
C ILE A 252 -2.09 -18.19 -3.62
N ARG A 253 -1.57 -18.22 -2.39
CA ARG A 253 -0.15 -18.44 -2.10
C ARG A 253 0.00 -19.61 -1.13
N TYR A 254 0.94 -20.49 -1.43
CA TYR A 254 1.43 -21.50 -0.49
C TYR A 254 2.87 -21.16 -0.11
N THR A 255 3.16 -21.16 1.20
CA THR A 255 4.52 -20.91 1.70
C THR A 255 4.93 -22.03 2.64
N GLN A 256 6.04 -22.68 2.35
CA GLN A 256 6.59 -23.79 3.11
C GLN A 256 7.87 -23.37 3.84
N PRO A 257 7.88 -23.32 5.16
CA PRO A 257 9.11 -23.28 5.94
C PRO A 257 9.88 -24.58 5.70
N LEU A 258 11.16 -24.47 5.31
CA LEU A 258 12.06 -25.62 5.18
C LEU A 258 12.78 -25.88 6.50
N ASN A 259 13.13 -24.82 7.19
CA ASN A 259 13.71 -24.79 8.52
C ASN A 259 13.50 -23.39 9.15
N LYS A 260 14.13 -23.10 10.28
CA LYS A 260 14.01 -21.83 11.00
C LYS A 260 14.44 -20.60 10.21
N GLN A 261 15.32 -20.77 9.24
CA GLN A 261 15.92 -19.68 8.46
C GLN A 261 15.46 -19.64 7.01
N ASN A 262 14.92 -20.73 6.49
CA ASN A 262 14.68 -20.90 5.06
C ASN A 262 13.23 -21.22 4.79
N SER A 263 12.64 -20.52 3.80
CA SER A 263 11.32 -20.81 3.30
C SER A 263 11.27 -20.69 1.78
N ILE A 264 10.34 -21.43 1.19
CA ILE A 264 9.97 -21.32 -0.21
C ILE A 264 8.49 -21.05 -0.33
N GLY A 265 8.09 -20.39 -1.39
CA GLY A 265 6.67 -20.21 -1.67
C GLY A 265 6.37 -20.14 -3.14
N VAL A 266 5.12 -20.44 -3.45
CA VAL A 266 4.56 -20.31 -4.80
C VAL A 266 3.22 -19.60 -4.72
N SER A 267 2.92 -18.79 -5.73
CA SER A 267 1.61 -18.13 -5.83
C SER A 267 1.08 -18.12 -7.25
N VAL A 268 -0.24 -18.13 -7.33
CA VAL A 268 -1.00 -17.85 -8.53
C VAL A 268 -1.72 -16.53 -8.28
N GLU A 269 -1.43 -15.52 -9.12
CA GLU A 269 -1.87 -14.16 -8.90
C GLU A 269 -2.66 -13.62 -10.09
N ARG A 270 -3.48 -12.58 -9.84
CA ARG A 270 -4.20 -11.91 -10.92
C ARG A 270 -3.21 -11.42 -11.96
N SER A 271 -3.46 -11.77 -13.22
CA SER A 271 -2.74 -11.19 -14.34
C SER A 271 -3.35 -9.83 -14.71
N GLY A 272 -2.54 -8.79 -14.72
CA GLY A 272 -2.88 -7.48 -15.26
C GLY A 272 -1.82 -7.10 -16.27
N VAL A 273 -2.19 -6.98 -17.56
CA VAL A 273 -1.25 -6.60 -18.62
C VAL A 273 -1.40 -5.13 -18.89
N ASP A 274 -0.30 -4.41 -18.76
CA ASP A 274 -0.22 -2.98 -19.02
C ASP A 274 0.23 -2.76 -20.48
N THR A 275 -0.69 -2.26 -21.31
CA THR A 275 -0.47 -2.08 -22.75
C THR A 275 -0.36 -0.61 -23.13
N PRO A 276 0.41 -0.26 -24.16
CA PRO A 276 0.51 1.11 -24.64
C PRO A 276 -0.86 1.71 -24.96
N PHE A 277 -1.11 2.92 -24.54
CA PHE A 277 -2.38 3.62 -24.83
C PHE A 277 -2.57 3.91 -26.32
N SER A 278 -1.49 4.16 -27.03
CA SER A 278 -1.51 4.40 -28.47
C SER A 278 -0.15 4.07 -29.08
N THR A 279 -0.17 3.38 -30.20
CA THR A 279 1.01 3.09 -31.01
C THR A 279 0.69 3.38 -32.46
N GLN A 280 1.68 3.38 -33.34
CA GLN A 280 1.48 3.47 -34.79
C GLN A 280 0.65 2.29 -35.35
N TYR A 281 0.48 1.21 -34.58
CA TYR A 281 -0.31 0.03 -34.95
C TYR A 281 -1.67 -0.03 -34.28
N GLY A 282 -2.06 1.00 -33.52
CA GLY A 282 -3.32 1.12 -32.80
C GLY A 282 -3.15 1.08 -31.28
N SER A 283 -4.26 1.02 -30.56
CA SER A 283 -4.33 0.99 -29.09
C SER A 283 -4.70 -0.42 -28.63
N PRO A 284 -3.74 -1.25 -28.23
CA PRO A 284 -4.02 -2.61 -27.80
C PRO A 284 -4.75 -2.63 -26.45
N VAL A 285 -5.67 -3.58 -26.31
CA VAL A 285 -6.30 -3.94 -25.03
C VAL A 285 -5.52 -5.09 -24.42
N GLY A 286 -5.05 -4.92 -23.20
CA GLY A 286 -4.24 -5.92 -22.51
C GLY A 286 -5.00 -7.22 -22.27
N SER A 287 -4.34 -8.35 -22.48
CA SER A 287 -4.87 -9.69 -22.22
C SER A 287 -3.79 -10.66 -21.80
N SER A 288 -4.19 -11.71 -21.08
CA SER A 288 -3.31 -12.78 -20.63
C SER A 288 -3.97 -14.14 -20.85
N LEU A 289 -3.19 -15.16 -21.16
CA LEU A 289 -3.69 -16.53 -21.37
C LEU A 289 -3.80 -17.32 -20.05
N TRP A 290 -3.03 -16.95 -19.04
CA TRP A 290 -3.03 -17.60 -17.72
C TRP A 290 -2.67 -16.59 -16.62
N PRO A 291 -2.99 -16.88 -15.34
CA PRO A 291 -2.61 -16.06 -14.20
C PRO A 291 -1.09 -15.94 -14.06
N ASP A 292 -0.62 -14.87 -13.42
CA ASP A 292 0.80 -14.70 -13.13
C ASP A 292 1.24 -15.79 -12.11
N LEU A 293 2.37 -16.45 -12.41
CA LEU A 293 2.95 -17.50 -11.58
C LEU A 293 4.23 -16.97 -10.93
N ILE A 294 4.31 -17.06 -9.60
CA ILE A 294 5.48 -16.58 -8.87
C ILE A 294 6.01 -17.68 -7.97
N GLY A 295 7.32 -17.81 -7.93
CA GLY A 295 8.04 -18.61 -6.96
C GLY A 295 9.05 -17.75 -6.21
N PHE A 296 9.24 -17.98 -4.92
CA PHE A 296 10.27 -17.30 -4.16
C PHE A 296 10.97 -18.24 -3.18
N TYR A 297 12.20 -17.86 -2.85
CA TYR A 297 13.01 -18.41 -1.75
C TYR A 297 13.41 -17.25 -0.85
N ARG A 298 13.26 -17.42 0.46
CA ARG A 298 13.65 -16.47 1.48
C ARG A 298 14.58 -17.13 2.50
N PHE A 299 15.71 -16.50 2.71
CA PHE A 299 16.64 -16.77 3.81
C PHE A 299 16.54 -15.65 4.84
N GLU A 300 16.46 -16.00 6.12
CA GLU A 300 16.31 -15.05 7.21
C GLU A 300 17.16 -15.49 8.41
N ASN A 301 17.89 -14.55 9.01
CA ASN A 301 18.66 -14.76 10.23
C ASN A 301 18.65 -13.50 11.10
N ASP A 302 19.44 -13.49 12.19
CA ASP A 302 19.51 -12.37 13.14
C ASP A 302 20.06 -11.07 12.54
N LEU A 303 20.77 -11.13 11.42
CA LEU A 303 21.32 -9.96 10.74
C LEU A 303 20.35 -9.39 9.69
N GLY A 304 19.45 -10.21 9.14
CA GLY A 304 18.60 -9.77 8.09
C GLY A 304 17.97 -10.89 7.30
N HIS A 305 17.44 -10.51 6.13
CA HIS A 305 16.90 -11.47 5.18
C HIS A 305 17.35 -11.16 3.76
N LEU A 306 17.32 -12.21 2.95
CA LEU A 306 17.47 -12.16 1.51
C LEU A 306 16.29 -12.89 0.88
N GLN A 307 15.68 -12.31 -0.13
CA GLN A 307 14.62 -12.95 -0.92
C GLN A 307 14.99 -12.96 -2.40
N PHE A 308 14.92 -14.13 -3.00
CA PHE A 308 14.96 -14.32 -4.44
C PHE A 308 13.55 -14.65 -4.91
N ALA A 309 13.05 -13.94 -5.92
CA ALA A 309 11.75 -14.27 -6.50
C ALA A 309 11.83 -14.30 -8.02
N PHE A 310 11.01 -15.16 -8.61
CA PHE A 310 10.87 -15.33 -10.04
C PHE A 310 9.40 -15.23 -10.42
N LEU A 311 9.12 -14.48 -11.49
CA LEU A 311 7.80 -14.25 -12.07
C LEU A 311 7.77 -14.78 -13.49
N SER A 312 6.71 -15.54 -13.82
CA SER A 312 6.39 -15.99 -15.17
C SER A 312 4.96 -15.60 -15.50
N ARG A 313 4.74 -14.97 -16.65
CA ARG A 313 3.42 -14.46 -17.05
C ARG A 313 3.21 -14.48 -18.56
N SER A 314 1.96 -14.52 -18.98
CA SER A 314 1.56 -14.28 -20.36
C SER A 314 1.18 -12.81 -20.51
N VAL A 315 1.86 -12.10 -21.40
CA VAL A 315 1.54 -10.71 -21.71
C VAL A 315 1.15 -10.57 -23.16
N GLY A 316 0.06 -9.90 -23.44
CA GLY A 316 -0.45 -9.74 -24.78
C GLY A 316 -1.42 -8.58 -24.92
N GLY A 317 -1.84 -8.36 -26.14
CA GLY A 317 -2.82 -7.35 -26.44
C GLY A 317 -3.64 -7.73 -27.68
N VAL A 318 -4.86 -7.23 -27.72
CA VAL A 318 -5.75 -7.30 -28.89
C VAL A 318 -5.91 -5.88 -29.38
N VAL A 319 -5.64 -5.63 -30.67
CA VAL A 319 -5.95 -4.34 -31.29
C VAL A 319 -7.33 -4.46 -31.95
N PRO A 320 -8.38 -3.90 -31.34
CA PRO A 320 -9.74 -3.96 -31.89
C PRO A 320 -9.88 -3.05 -33.13
N ASN A 321 -10.79 -3.42 -34.03
CA ASN A 321 -11.24 -2.58 -35.15
C ASN A 321 -10.18 -2.18 -36.19
N THR A 322 -9.20 -3.03 -36.45
CA THR A 322 -8.37 -2.88 -37.64
C THR A 322 -8.92 -3.73 -38.77
N ASN A 323 -8.83 -3.24 -40.03
CA ASN A 323 -9.10 -4.05 -41.24
C ASN A 323 -8.09 -5.22 -41.39
N VAL A 324 -7.23 -5.41 -40.41
CA VAL A 324 -6.32 -6.55 -40.25
C VAL A 324 -6.99 -7.51 -39.26
N PRO A 325 -7.09 -8.81 -39.59
CA PRO A 325 -7.62 -9.79 -38.65
C PRO A 325 -6.97 -9.62 -37.28
N ASP A 326 -7.77 -9.63 -36.23
CA ASP A 326 -7.39 -9.42 -34.82
C ASP A 326 -5.94 -9.82 -34.55
N LEU A 327 -5.06 -8.85 -34.40
CA LEU A 327 -3.68 -9.09 -33.93
C LEU A 327 -3.74 -9.55 -32.48
N LYS A 328 -4.20 -10.80 -32.30
CA LYS A 328 -4.10 -11.50 -31.01
C LYS A 328 -2.71 -12.06 -30.91
N ASN A 329 -1.87 -11.39 -30.15
CA ASN A 329 -0.53 -11.91 -29.91
C ASN A 329 -0.24 -11.91 -28.42
N HIS A 330 0.28 -13.05 -27.93
CA HIS A 330 0.73 -13.21 -26.55
C HIS A 330 2.18 -13.65 -26.57
N VAL A 331 2.96 -13.01 -25.73
CA VAL A 331 4.38 -13.30 -25.56
C VAL A 331 4.67 -13.64 -24.10
N GLN A 332 5.74 -14.38 -23.89
CA GLN A 332 6.18 -14.73 -22.55
C GLN A 332 6.83 -13.52 -21.87
N GLY A 333 6.25 -13.06 -20.76
CA GLY A 333 6.87 -12.18 -19.78
C GLY A 333 7.52 -12.99 -18.67
N TYR A 334 8.65 -12.51 -18.16
CA TYR A 334 9.33 -13.09 -17.01
C TYR A 334 10.22 -12.07 -16.33
N GLY A 335 10.48 -12.29 -15.05
CA GLY A 335 11.40 -11.46 -14.29
C GLY A 335 11.97 -12.17 -13.08
N GLY A 336 13.09 -11.65 -12.62
CA GLY A 336 13.74 -12.06 -11.38
C GLY A 336 13.98 -10.85 -10.49
N SER A 337 13.88 -11.04 -9.19
CA SER A 337 14.23 -10.04 -8.19
C SER A 337 15.14 -10.64 -7.12
N LEU A 338 16.03 -9.80 -6.61
CA LEU A 338 16.79 -10.01 -5.39
C LEU A 338 16.55 -8.82 -4.49
N SER A 339 16.13 -9.09 -3.26
CA SER A 339 15.85 -8.06 -2.26
C SER A 339 16.32 -8.49 -0.89
N GLY A 340 16.40 -7.52 0.01
CA GLY A 340 16.71 -7.82 1.40
C GLY A 340 16.97 -6.60 2.26
N VAL A 341 17.09 -6.89 3.55
CA VAL A 341 17.56 -5.98 4.57
C VAL A 341 18.71 -6.64 5.31
N TRP A 342 19.79 -5.91 5.53
CA TRP A 342 20.95 -6.44 6.23
C TRP A 342 21.50 -5.45 7.24
N ARG A 343 21.57 -5.89 8.50
CA ARG A 343 22.10 -5.10 9.61
C ARG A 343 23.63 -5.03 9.53
N LEU A 344 24.20 -3.86 9.80
CA LEU A 344 25.63 -3.62 9.76
C LEU A 344 26.28 -3.87 11.14
N GLY A 345 26.86 -5.03 11.29
CA GLY A 345 27.55 -5.42 12.54
C GLY A 345 26.62 -5.46 13.75
N LYS A 346 27.05 -4.86 14.86
CA LYS A 346 26.31 -4.79 16.13
C LYS A 346 25.43 -3.53 16.25
N SER A 347 25.52 -2.60 15.31
CA SER A 347 24.70 -1.39 15.30
C SER A 347 23.23 -1.72 14.92
N ARG A 348 22.36 -0.74 15.06
CA ARG A 348 20.99 -0.81 14.50
C ARG A 348 20.96 -0.43 13.02
N ASP A 349 22.07 0.08 12.49
CA ASP A 349 22.20 0.51 11.11
C ASP A 349 22.01 -0.67 10.16
N ASN A 350 21.34 -0.42 9.06
CA ASN A 350 21.06 -1.45 8.07
C ASN A 350 21.09 -0.91 6.64
N ILE A 351 21.26 -1.83 5.72
CA ILE A 351 21.10 -1.60 4.28
C ILE A 351 19.83 -2.29 3.82
N VAL A 352 19.04 -1.58 3.05
CA VAL A 352 17.84 -2.09 2.38
C VAL A 352 18.10 -2.04 0.88
N PHE A 353 17.73 -3.08 0.15
CA PHE A 353 17.95 -3.10 -1.30
C PHE A 353 16.95 -3.98 -2.03
N GLN A 354 16.72 -3.64 -3.29
CA GLN A 354 16.01 -4.49 -4.26
C GLN A 354 16.55 -4.23 -5.66
N GLY A 355 16.84 -5.30 -6.40
CA GLY A 355 17.21 -5.26 -7.82
C GLY A 355 16.29 -6.18 -8.61
N ILE A 356 15.84 -5.73 -9.78
CA ILE A 356 14.84 -6.41 -10.59
C ILE A 356 15.26 -6.32 -12.06
N ILE A 357 15.11 -7.43 -12.76
CA ILE A 357 15.36 -7.49 -14.20
C ILE A 357 14.33 -8.42 -14.86
N GLY A 358 13.88 -8.07 -16.06
CA GLY A 358 12.94 -8.90 -16.79
C GLY A 358 12.42 -8.28 -18.07
N LYS A 359 11.36 -8.85 -18.59
CA LYS A 359 10.60 -8.30 -19.72
C LYS A 359 9.11 -8.57 -19.52
N GLY A 360 8.28 -7.60 -19.90
CA GLY A 360 6.84 -7.68 -19.73
C GLY A 360 6.39 -7.66 -18.26
N ILE A 361 7.12 -6.96 -17.40
CA ILE A 361 6.87 -6.89 -15.94
C ILE A 361 6.86 -5.48 -15.38
N SER A 362 6.82 -4.46 -16.23
CA SER A 362 6.93 -3.06 -15.81
C SER A 362 5.80 -2.62 -14.89
N ASN A 363 4.60 -3.19 -15.03
CA ASN A 363 3.47 -2.87 -14.17
C ASN A 363 3.63 -3.36 -12.71
N TYR A 364 4.63 -4.17 -12.41
CA TYR A 364 4.98 -4.56 -11.04
C TYR A 364 5.76 -3.48 -10.30
N TYR A 365 6.40 -2.55 -11.02
CA TYR A 365 7.17 -1.47 -10.41
C TYR A 365 6.24 -0.36 -9.89
N ASN A 366 6.55 0.18 -8.72
CA ASN A 366 5.77 1.27 -8.13
C ASN A 366 5.70 2.53 -9.02
N ASP A 367 6.77 2.80 -9.78
CA ASP A 367 6.86 3.98 -10.66
C ASP A 367 6.23 3.76 -12.06
N ASN A 368 6.03 2.51 -12.50
CA ASN A 368 5.64 2.22 -13.88
C ASN A 368 4.24 1.65 -14.05
N PHE A 369 3.52 1.44 -12.97
CA PHE A 369 2.14 0.95 -13.04
C PHE A 369 1.24 1.91 -13.83
N GLY A 370 0.56 1.40 -14.86
CA GLY A 370 -0.36 2.17 -15.68
C GLY A 370 0.29 2.95 -16.83
N LEU A 371 1.59 2.76 -17.10
CA LEU A 371 2.27 3.45 -18.22
C LEU A 371 2.16 2.73 -19.57
N GLY A 372 1.58 1.54 -19.61
CA GLY A 372 1.46 0.77 -20.83
C GLY A 372 2.77 0.15 -21.30
N SER A 373 3.67 -0.21 -20.41
CA SER A 373 5.05 -0.57 -20.76
C SER A 373 5.36 -2.06 -20.65
N ASP A 374 4.37 -2.95 -20.43
CA ASP A 374 4.60 -4.40 -20.40
C ASP A 374 4.94 -4.95 -21.78
N VAL A 375 4.31 -4.42 -22.82
CA VAL A 375 4.49 -4.84 -24.21
C VAL A 375 4.67 -3.63 -25.11
N GLY A 376 5.33 -3.86 -26.23
CA GLY A 376 5.50 -2.90 -27.30
C GLY A 376 5.56 -3.59 -28.66
N PHE A 377 5.75 -2.84 -29.74
CA PHE A 377 5.89 -3.39 -31.08
C PHE A 377 7.32 -3.17 -31.59
N ASN A 378 7.92 -4.23 -32.14
CA ASN A 378 9.21 -4.07 -32.82
C ASN A 378 9.05 -3.35 -34.16
N ALA A 379 10.16 -3.11 -34.88
CA ALA A 379 10.16 -2.41 -36.18
C ALA A 379 9.34 -3.13 -37.28
N ARG A 380 9.00 -4.40 -37.09
CA ARG A 380 8.18 -5.20 -38.02
C ARG A 380 6.69 -5.23 -37.62
N GLY A 381 6.28 -4.49 -36.58
CA GLY A 381 4.92 -4.52 -36.06
C GLY A 381 4.57 -5.79 -35.27
N VAL A 382 5.55 -6.56 -34.86
CA VAL A 382 5.33 -7.76 -34.03
C VAL A 382 5.34 -7.36 -32.55
N LEU A 383 4.34 -7.84 -31.80
CA LEU A 383 4.25 -7.63 -30.36
C LEU A 383 5.43 -8.32 -29.65
N VAL A 384 6.06 -7.61 -28.75
CA VAL A 384 7.18 -8.12 -27.94
C VAL A 384 7.00 -7.68 -26.48
N ALA A 385 7.47 -8.52 -25.56
CA ALA A 385 7.55 -8.13 -24.15
C ALA A 385 8.70 -7.12 -23.97
N THR A 386 8.38 -5.96 -23.37
CA THR A 386 9.33 -4.86 -23.21
C THR A 386 10.37 -5.20 -22.14
N PRO A 387 11.67 -5.17 -22.46
CA PRO A 387 12.70 -5.39 -21.44
C PRO A 387 12.78 -4.23 -20.47
N THR A 388 12.96 -4.53 -19.19
CA THR A 388 12.99 -3.53 -18.11
C THR A 388 13.94 -3.98 -17.02
N GLY A 389 14.50 -3.01 -16.31
CA GLY A 389 15.33 -3.22 -15.13
C GLY A 389 15.18 -2.09 -14.14
N SER A 390 15.29 -2.40 -12.87
CA SER A 390 15.23 -1.42 -11.81
C SER A 390 16.06 -1.83 -10.61
N ALA A 391 16.48 -0.85 -9.84
CA ALA A 391 17.16 -1.06 -8.59
C ALA A 391 16.85 0.06 -7.61
N GLN A 392 16.76 -0.30 -6.34
CA GLN A 392 16.74 0.66 -5.25
C GLN A 392 17.67 0.19 -4.12
N GLY A 393 18.20 1.15 -3.38
CA GLY A 393 18.98 0.89 -2.18
C GLY A 393 18.83 2.01 -1.17
N ALA A 394 18.91 1.67 0.10
CA ALA A 394 18.88 2.63 1.18
C ALA A 394 19.85 2.24 2.30
N TYR A 395 20.40 3.26 2.96
CA TYR A 395 21.12 3.14 4.19
C TYR A 395 20.34 3.82 5.30
N GLN A 396 20.04 3.07 6.36
CA GLN A 396 19.35 3.58 7.55
C GLN A 396 20.36 3.70 8.68
N HIS A 397 20.49 4.92 9.23
CA HIS A 397 21.40 5.26 10.31
C HIS A 397 20.64 5.66 11.58
N TYR A 398 21.03 5.11 12.70
CA TYR A 398 20.43 5.40 14.01
C TYR A 398 21.37 6.27 14.86
N TRP A 399 21.13 7.59 14.84
CA TRP A 399 21.87 8.58 15.64
C TRP A 399 21.67 8.36 17.15
N SER A 400 20.48 7.90 17.51
CA SER A 400 20.12 7.61 18.90
C SER A 400 18.97 6.60 18.96
N LYS A 401 18.42 6.36 20.16
CA LYS A 401 17.23 5.51 20.32
C LYS A 401 15.97 6.09 19.70
N ILE A 402 15.94 7.42 19.53
CA ILE A 402 14.74 8.15 19.05
C ILE A 402 14.97 8.91 17.74
N VAL A 403 16.20 9.03 17.26
CA VAL A 403 16.53 9.76 16.02
C VAL A 403 17.20 8.81 15.05
N ARG A 404 16.69 8.78 13.83
CA ARG A 404 17.24 8.04 12.69
C ARG A 404 17.13 8.82 11.39
N SER A 405 17.93 8.43 10.43
CA SER A 405 17.90 8.96 9.06
C SER A 405 17.95 7.82 8.07
N THR A 406 17.28 8.01 6.94
CA THR A 406 17.36 7.11 5.79
C THR A 406 17.81 7.90 4.59
N PHE A 407 18.82 7.38 3.90
CA PHE A 407 19.28 7.87 2.60
C PHE A 407 18.96 6.79 1.58
N SER A 408 18.15 7.10 0.59
CA SER A 408 17.79 6.13 -0.43
C SER A 408 17.98 6.66 -1.84
N TYR A 409 18.21 5.73 -2.76
CA TYR A 409 18.28 5.97 -4.19
C TYR A 409 17.54 4.89 -4.95
N GLY A 410 16.78 5.29 -5.97
CA GLY A 410 16.08 4.37 -6.85
C GLY A 410 16.25 4.77 -8.32
N TYR A 411 16.27 3.76 -9.17
CA TYR A 411 16.41 3.87 -10.60
C TYR A 411 15.55 2.85 -11.33
N THR A 412 14.84 3.30 -12.37
CA THR A 412 14.08 2.41 -13.26
C THR A 412 14.36 2.75 -14.70
N LYS A 413 14.49 1.72 -15.53
CA LYS A 413 14.72 1.79 -16.97
C LYS A 413 13.74 0.90 -17.73
N ILE A 414 13.04 1.51 -18.69
CA ILE A 414 12.27 0.79 -19.72
C ILE A 414 13.07 0.83 -21.02
N ASN A 415 13.42 -0.33 -21.57
CA ASN A 415 14.05 -0.40 -22.89
C ASN A 415 12.97 -0.35 -23.96
N ASN A 416 12.56 0.87 -24.31
CA ASN A 416 11.52 1.12 -25.29
C ASN A 416 11.76 0.37 -26.60
N THR A 417 10.69 -0.15 -27.18
CA THR A 417 10.73 -0.85 -28.48
C THR A 417 10.71 0.16 -29.65
N ALA A 418 10.95 -0.31 -30.86
CA ALA A 418 10.98 0.57 -32.03
C ALA A 418 9.61 1.23 -32.31
N GLY A 419 8.51 0.53 -32.02
CA GLY A 419 7.15 1.02 -32.24
C GLY A 419 6.61 1.93 -31.14
N ASP A 420 7.35 2.11 -30.04
CA ASP A 420 6.91 2.98 -28.95
C ASP A 420 7.07 4.45 -29.34
N PRO A 421 6.10 5.32 -28.94
CA PRO A 421 6.21 6.76 -29.15
C PRO A 421 7.50 7.36 -28.59
N ALA A 422 7.99 8.42 -29.23
CA ALA A 422 9.16 9.17 -28.74
C ALA A 422 8.94 9.78 -27.34
N THR A 423 7.66 10.03 -27.01
CA THR A 423 7.25 10.60 -25.73
C THR A 423 7.13 9.59 -24.59
N ASN A 424 7.37 8.30 -24.85
CA ASN A 424 7.28 7.29 -23.83
C ASN A 424 8.32 7.49 -22.71
N TYR A 425 7.92 7.08 -21.51
CA TYR A 425 8.83 6.97 -20.37
C TYR A 425 10.06 6.12 -20.72
N ASN A 426 11.23 6.57 -20.31
CA ASN A 426 12.48 5.86 -20.54
C ASN A 426 13.19 5.52 -19.24
N THR A 427 13.45 6.52 -18.38
CA THR A 427 14.09 6.32 -17.08
C THR A 427 13.53 7.27 -16.04
N SER A 428 13.60 6.84 -14.78
CA SER A 428 13.46 7.71 -13.62
C SER A 428 14.60 7.53 -12.64
N HIS A 429 14.91 8.61 -11.93
CA HIS A 429 15.81 8.64 -10.80
C HIS A 429 15.10 9.27 -9.61
N TYR A 430 15.43 8.80 -8.44
CA TYR A 430 14.93 9.27 -7.17
C TYR A 430 16.04 9.20 -6.14
N ALA A 431 16.23 10.25 -5.37
CA ALA A 431 17.14 10.25 -4.24
C ALA A 431 16.44 10.94 -3.07
N THR A 432 16.54 10.40 -1.88
CA THR A 432 15.99 11.05 -0.68
C THR A 432 16.93 10.94 0.50
N GLY A 433 16.80 11.92 1.39
CA GLY A 433 17.39 11.90 2.72
C GLY A 433 16.44 12.52 3.73
N ASN A 434 16.28 11.85 4.86
CA ASN A 434 15.36 12.30 5.89
C ASN A 434 15.99 12.32 7.29
N ILE A 435 15.29 12.98 8.20
CA ILE A 435 15.51 12.89 9.63
C ILE A 435 14.18 12.57 10.30
N MET A 436 14.13 11.48 11.04
CA MET A 436 12.95 10.98 11.75
C MET A 436 13.19 11.00 13.24
N ILE A 437 12.24 11.54 13.98
CA ILE A 437 12.25 11.63 15.44
C ILE A 437 11.07 10.82 15.95
N GLN A 438 11.35 9.79 16.75
CA GLN A 438 10.36 8.87 17.30
C GLN A 438 10.45 8.85 18.84
N PRO A 439 9.83 9.83 19.51
CA PRO A 439 9.90 9.94 20.98
C PRO A 439 9.12 8.83 21.69
N SER A 440 8.16 8.21 21.02
CA SER A 440 7.40 7.07 21.54
C SER A 440 7.11 6.07 20.41
N VAL A 441 6.67 4.87 20.77
CA VAL A 441 6.28 3.85 19.78
C VAL A 441 5.12 4.30 18.87
N SER A 442 4.31 5.22 19.35
CA SER A 442 3.11 5.68 18.64
C SER A 442 3.29 6.99 17.86
N LEU A 443 4.41 7.69 18.02
CA LEU A 443 4.59 9.01 17.40
C LEU A 443 5.92 9.08 16.65
N VAL A 444 5.84 9.43 15.36
CA VAL A 444 7.00 9.74 14.50
C VAL A 444 6.75 11.06 13.79
N PHE A 445 7.75 11.91 13.75
CA PHE A 445 7.71 13.14 12.95
C PHE A 445 9.10 13.49 12.42
N GLY A 446 9.16 14.37 11.43
CA GLY A 446 10.42 14.81 10.87
C GLY A 446 10.26 15.44 9.50
N ALA A 447 11.39 15.48 8.77
CA ALA A 447 11.44 16.08 7.45
C ALA A 447 12.24 15.21 6.47
N GLU A 448 11.94 15.39 5.20
CA GLU A 448 12.54 14.66 4.09
C GLU A 448 12.76 15.59 2.91
N TYR A 449 13.92 15.49 2.29
CA TYR A 449 14.21 16.08 0.98
C TYR A 449 14.19 14.99 -0.06
N ILE A 450 13.54 15.25 -1.19
CA ILE A 450 13.40 14.31 -2.29
C ILE A 450 13.83 15.00 -3.58
N TYR A 451 14.69 14.33 -4.33
CA TYR A 451 15.03 14.66 -5.70
C TYR A 451 14.46 13.60 -6.61
N GLY A 452 13.67 13.97 -7.61
CA GLY A 452 13.16 13.06 -8.63
C GLY A 452 13.35 13.62 -10.02
N SER A 453 13.61 12.74 -10.97
CA SER A 453 13.68 13.07 -12.37
C SER A 453 13.05 12.01 -13.26
N LEU A 454 12.47 12.47 -14.36
CA LEU A 454 11.92 11.68 -15.45
C LEU A 454 12.75 11.97 -16.71
N GLU A 455 13.07 10.94 -17.49
CA GLU A 455 13.58 11.07 -18.86
C GLU A 455 12.70 10.24 -19.80
N ARG A 456 12.33 10.83 -20.96
CA ARG A 456 11.58 10.17 -22.03
C ARG A 456 12.53 9.56 -23.06
N LYS A 457 11.96 8.75 -23.96
CA LYS A 457 12.68 8.12 -25.09
C LYS A 457 13.35 9.14 -26.01
N ASP A 458 12.77 10.33 -26.22
CA ASP A 458 13.30 11.40 -27.05
C ASP A 458 14.35 12.27 -26.34
N GLY A 459 14.72 11.94 -25.10
CA GLY A 459 15.70 12.69 -24.32
C GLY A 459 15.15 13.90 -23.56
N PHE A 460 13.83 14.18 -23.63
CA PHE A 460 13.21 15.19 -22.77
C PHE A 460 13.37 14.80 -21.31
N LYS A 461 13.78 15.78 -20.47
CA LYS A 461 13.97 15.58 -19.03
C LYS A 461 13.14 16.55 -18.21
N TRP A 462 12.61 16.04 -17.10
CA TRP A 462 11.92 16.82 -16.08
C TRP A 462 12.45 16.50 -14.70
N VAL A 463 12.61 17.56 -13.88
CA VAL A 463 13.10 17.45 -12.50
C VAL A 463 12.18 18.23 -11.58
N ALA A 464 11.78 17.63 -10.47
CA ALA A 464 10.87 18.24 -9.51
C ALA A 464 11.29 17.90 -8.07
N PRO A 465 12.19 18.65 -7.44
CA PRO A 465 12.53 18.45 -6.03
C PRO A 465 11.35 18.76 -5.10
N ARG A 466 11.27 17.99 -3.99
CA ARG A 466 10.27 18.14 -2.92
C ARG A 466 10.95 18.27 -1.57
N ILE A 467 10.41 19.14 -0.73
CA ILE A 467 10.66 19.17 0.72
C ILE A 467 9.36 18.76 1.40
N GLN A 468 9.43 17.79 2.29
CA GLN A 468 8.27 17.26 3.00
C GLN A 468 8.54 17.23 4.49
N ALA A 469 7.56 17.64 5.30
CA ALA A 469 7.51 17.42 6.73
C ALA A 469 6.30 16.55 7.05
N SER A 470 6.44 15.63 7.99
CA SER A 470 5.40 14.64 8.30
C SER A 470 5.25 14.42 9.79
N VAL A 471 4.03 14.16 10.20
CA VAL A 471 3.69 13.66 11.53
C VAL A 471 2.84 12.42 11.36
N THR A 472 3.23 11.33 12.02
CA THR A 472 2.50 10.05 11.99
C THR A 472 2.22 9.59 13.42
N TYR A 473 0.94 9.34 13.70
CA TYR A 473 0.49 8.76 14.95
C TYR A 473 -0.05 7.35 14.69
N TYR A 474 0.60 6.34 15.29
CA TYR A 474 0.22 4.93 15.16
C TYR A 474 -0.84 4.56 16.19
N LEU A 475 -1.89 3.91 15.71
CA LEU A 475 -2.98 3.39 16.52
C LEU A 475 -2.61 2.00 17.03
N ASN A 476 -2.92 1.72 18.31
CA ASN A 476 -2.79 0.39 18.91
C ASN A 476 -1.38 -0.21 18.78
N ARG A 477 -0.35 0.61 18.91
CA ARG A 477 1.04 0.22 18.93
C ARG A 477 1.58 0.29 20.35
N TYR A 478 2.17 -0.81 20.81
CA TYR A 478 2.61 -0.96 22.20
C TYR A 478 4.14 -1.00 22.26
N PRO A 479 4.74 -0.48 23.34
CA PRO A 479 6.16 -0.71 23.61
C PRO A 479 6.42 -2.23 23.73
N LYS A 480 7.56 -2.66 23.25
CA LYS A 480 8.06 -4.01 23.54
C LYS A 480 8.59 -4.03 24.98
N GLU A 481 8.21 -5.05 25.71
CA GLU A 481 8.78 -5.35 27.03
C GLU A 481 10.20 -5.89 26.93
#